data_0a518dfad096cbeeeed9b51582f59169
#
_entry.id   0a518dfad096cbeeeed9b51582f59169
#
_cell.length_a   1.000
_cell.length_b   1.000
_cell.length_c   1.000
_cell.angle_alpha   90.00
_cell.angle_beta   90.00
_cell.angle_gamma   90.00
#
_symmetry.space_group_name_H-M   'P 1'
#
loop_
_entity.id
_entity.type
_entity.pdbx_description
1 polymer ?
#
loop_
_entity_poly.entity_id
_entity_poly.type
_entity_poly.pdbx_seq_one_letter_code
_entity_poly.pdbx_strand_id
1 'polypeptide(L)'
;MQTKLHRWAAADPGRRFDDLFNFVHDPATLLMAFDRVAGNQGANTPGVDGLTVAGIEERIGAPGFLDDLRAALRDGSFRPLPVRERKIPKPGGSGKVRKLGIPALADRVVQAALKLVLEPVFEADFEPVSYGFRPRRRPHDAIAEIHHFGTRGYRWVLDADIEAAFDNLSHSFVLDRVRARVKDKRVLALVKAFLKAGVLTELGEQRNTHTGTP
;
A
#
# COMPACT_ATOMS: atom_id res chain seq x y z
N MET A 1 -9.37 -15.04 7.25
CA MET A 1 -9.42 -13.68 7.80
C MET A 1 -10.14 -12.71 6.84
N GLN A 2 -9.67 -12.47 5.63
CA GLN A 2 -10.17 -11.45 4.69
C GLN A 2 -11.69 -11.54 4.41
N THR A 3 -12.21 -12.72 4.08
CA THR A 3 -13.66 -12.92 3.83
C THR A 3 -14.52 -12.51 5.03
N LYS A 4 -14.03 -12.78 6.25
CA LYS A 4 -14.74 -12.42 7.48
C LYS A 4 -14.75 -10.91 7.71
N LEU A 5 -13.60 -10.23 7.50
CA LEU A 5 -13.49 -8.78 7.60
C LEU A 5 -14.40 -8.08 6.57
N HIS A 6 -14.36 -8.52 5.32
CA HIS A 6 -15.22 -7.98 4.27
C HIS A 6 -16.70 -8.14 4.59
N ARG A 7 -17.11 -9.34 5.00
CA ARG A 7 -18.51 -9.61 5.39
C ARG A 7 -18.98 -8.70 6.52
N TRP A 8 -18.15 -8.48 7.53
CA TRP A 8 -18.49 -7.58 8.64
C TRP A 8 -18.54 -6.11 8.20
N ALA A 9 -17.63 -5.69 7.33
CA ALA A 9 -17.62 -4.33 6.81
C ALA A 9 -18.83 -4.05 5.92
N ALA A 10 -19.23 -5.00 5.06
CA ALA A 10 -20.38 -4.88 4.19
C ALA A 10 -21.73 -4.95 4.95
N ALA A 11 -21.79 -5.75 6.03
CA ALA A 11 -23.00 -5.86 6.85
C ALA A 11 -23.28 -4.61 7.69
N ASP A 12 -22.24 -3.85 8.04
CA ASP A 12 -22.35 -2.63 8.84
C ASP A 12 -21.38 -1.55 8.31
N PRO A 13 -21.86 -0.64 7.45
CA PRO A 13 -21.05 0.47 6.92
C PRO A 13 -20.54 1.45 8.01
N GLY A 14 -21.19 1.50 9.17
CA GLY A 14 -20.76 2.30 10.31
C GLY A 14 -19.72 1.62 11.21
N ARG A 15 -19.46 0.34 10.99
CA ARG A 15 -18.57 -0.44 11.83
C ARG A 15 -17.14 0.07 11.75
N ARG A 16 -16.57 0.32 12.92
CA ARG A 16 -15.15 0.65 13.09
C ARG A 16 -14.43 -0.51 13.78
N PHE A 17 -13.33 -0.95 13.18
CA PHE A 17 -12.55 -2.09 13.66
C PHE A 17 -11.48 -1.64 14.66
N ASP A 18 -11.44 -2.25 15.84
CA ASP A 18 -10.56 -1.85 16.95
C ASP A 18 -9.43 -2.84 17.24
N ASP A 19 -9.42 -4.00 16.61
CA ASP A 19 -8.39 -5.04 16.81
C ASP A 19 -7.93 -5.64 15.47
N LEU A 20 -7.34 -4.79 14.62
CA LEU A 20 -6.78 -5.21 13.34
C LEU A 20 -5.27 -5.47 13.39
N PHE A 21 -4.56 -4.85 14.32
CA PHE A 21 -3.12 -4.95 14.40
C PHE A 21 -2.63 -6.38 14.68
N ASN A 22 -3.40 -7.15 15.45
CA ASN A 22 -3.11 -8.56 15.72
C ASN A 22 -3.07 -9.40 14.42
N PHE A 23 -3.88 -9.05 13.43
CA PHE A 23 -3.82 -9.68 12.11
C PHE A 23 -2.63 -9.22 11.27
N VAL A 24 -2.15 -7.98 11.47
CA VAL A 24 -0.97 -7.47 10.72
C VAL A 24 0.29 -8.24 11.09
N HIS A 25 0.53 -8.52 12.37
CA HIS A 25 1.70 -9.26 12.84
C HIS A 25 1.42 -10.76 13.06
N ASP A 26 0.29 -11.28 12.56
CA ASP A 26 0.01 -12.71 12.55
C ASP A 26 1.02 -13.44 11.65
N PRO A 27 1.61 -14.57 12.10
CA PRO A 27 2.64 -15.29 11.33
C PRO A 27 2.20 -15.65 9.92
N ALA A 28 0.96 -16.13 9.75
CA ALA A 28 0.45 -16.52 8.43
C ALA A 28 0.26 -15.28 7.53
N THR A 29 -0.15 -14.14 8.10
CA THR A 29 -0.28 -12.88 7.36
C THR A 29 1.09 -12.38 6.91
N LEU A 30 2.10 -12.41 7.78
CA LEU A 30 3.46 -11.99 7.44
C LEU A 30 4.10 -12.90 6.40
N LEU A 31 3.89 -14.22 6.50
CA LEU A 31 4.35 -15.18 5.50
C LEU A 31 3.72 -14.88 4.12
N MET A 32 2.40 -14.73 4.04
CA MET A 32 1.73 -14.37 2.80
C MET A 32 2.18 -13.02 2.25
N ALA A 33 2.47 -12.05 3.12
CA ALA A 33 2.99 -10.75 2.72
C ALA A 33 4.40 -10.86 2.15
N PHE A 34 5.27 -11.67 2.78
CA PHE A 34 6.61 -11.96 2.27
C PHE A 34 6.57 -12.64 0.92
N ASP A 35 5.76 -13.70 0.75
CA ASP A 35 5.60 -14.42 -0.51
C ASP A 35 5.16 -13.47 -1.65
N ARG A 36 4.23 -12.56 -1.37
CA ARG A 36 3.83 -11.53 -2.34
C ARG A 36 4.97 -10.61 -2.73
N VAL A 37 5.77 -10.17 -1.76
CA VAL A 37 6.93 -9.30 -2.01
C VAL A 37 8.02 -10.07 -2.77
N ALA A 38 8.27 -11.31 -2.41
CA ALA A 38 9.24 -12.20 -3.08
C ALA A 38 8.84 -12.50 -4.52
N GLY A 39 7.55 -12.65 -4.81
CA GLY A 39 7.03 -12.86 -6.16
C GLY A 39 6.99 -11.62 -7.07
N ASN A 40 7.30 -10.44 -6.55
CA ASN A 40 7.30 -9.21 -7.34
C ASN A 40 8.61 -9.06 -8.15
N GLN A 41 8.53 -8.43 -9.34
CA GLN A 41 9.71 -8.11 -10.15
C GLN A 41 10.78 -7.30 -9.40
N GLY A 42 10.36 -6.47 -8.43
CA GLY A 42 11.24 -5.68 -7.58
C GLY A 42 11.79 -6.41 -6.34
N ALA A 43 11.60 -7.73 -6.21
CA ALA A 43 12.02 -8.50 -5.04
C ALA A 43 13.51 -8.31 -4.69
N ASN A 44 14.35 -8.25 -5.72
CA ASN A 44 15.79 -8.06 -5.58
C ASN A 44 16.26 -6.62 -5.80
N THR A 45 15.34 -5.65 -5.78
CA THR A 45 15.68 -4.22 -5.78
C THR A 45 15.76 -3.74 -4.33
N PRO A 46 16.97 -3.42 -3.80
CA PRO A 46 17.12 -3.06 -2.39
C PRO A 46 16.59 -1.66 -2.10
N GLY A 47 16.07 -1.46 -0.89
CA GLY A 47 15.79 -0.14 -0.31
C GLY A 47 17.05 0.60 0.12
N VAL A 48 16.93 1.49 1.13
CA VAL A 48 18.06 2.22 1.73
C VAL A 48 18.94 1.31 2.58
N ASP A 49 18.40 0.20 3.08
CA ASP A 49 19.07 -0.81 3.90
C ASP A 49 19.93 -1.79 3.08
N GLY A 50 19.84 -1.75 1.76
CA GLY A 50 20.54 -2.68 0.88
C GLY A 50 20.00 -4.11 0.88
N LEU A 51 18.94 -4.41 1.63
CA LEU A 51 18.38 -5.76 1.74
C LEU A 51 17.53 -6.14 0.54
N THR A 52 17.69 -7.40 0.10
CA THR A 52 16.91 -8.04 -0.95
C THR A 52 16.33 -9.36 -0.45
N VAL A 53 15.33 -9.91 -1.15
CA VAL A 53 14.79 -11.23 -0.81
C VAL A 53 15.88 -12.29 -0.85
N ALA A 54 16.66 -12.35 -1.93
CA ALA A 54 17.76 -13.31 -2.05
C ALA A 54 18.79 -13.16 -0.91
N GLY A 55 19.15 -11.92 -0.55
CA GLY A 55 20.09 -11.69 0.55
C GLY A 55 19.55 -12.07 1.93
N ILE A 56 18.24 -11.98 2.16
CA ILE A 56 17.61 -12.48 3.39
C ILE A 56 17.60 -14.00 3.42
N GLU A 57 17.22 -14.66 2.33
CA GLU A 57 17.18 -16.11 2.24
C GLU A 57 18.56 -16.74 2.48
N GLU A 58 19.63 -16.11 1.97
CA GLU A 58 20.99 -16.58 2.13
C GLU A 58 21.53 -16.39 3.57
N ARG A 59 21.15 -15.31 4.26
CA ARG A 59 21.73 -14.95 5.57
C ARG A 59 21.03 -15.58 6.76
N ILE A 60 19.74 -15.40 6.88
CA ILE A 60 18.93 -15.77 8.05
C ILE A 60 17.70 -16.59 7.71
N GLY A 61 17.41 -16.74 6.41
CA GLY A 61 16.20 -17.36 5.91
C GLY A 61 14.93 -16.52 6.14
N ALA A 62 13.90 -16.79 5.36
CA ALA A 62 12.61 -16.11 5.53
C ALA A 62 12.02 -16.30 6.94
N PRO A 63 12.06 -17.48 7.58
CA PRO A 63 11.53 -17.65 8.94
C PRO A 63 12.20 -16.73 9.95
N GLY A 64 13.54 -16.68 10.01
CA GLY A 64 14.26 -15.80 10.96
C GLY A 64 13.94 -14.33 10.74
N PHE A 65 13.92 -13.88 9.48
CA PHE A 65 13.53 -12.51 9.15
C PHE A 65 12.10 -12.16 9.60
N LEU A 66 11.15 -13.08 9.40
CA LEU A 66 9.74 -12.85 9.77
C LEU A 66 9.54 -12.88 11.29
N ASP A 67 10.29 -13.71 12.01
CA ASP A 67 10.24 -13.73 13.48
C ASP A 67 10.78 -12.41 14.08
N ASP A 68 11.91 -11.89 13.58
CA ASP A 68 12.46 -10.60 13.98
C ASP A 68 11.48 -9.45 13.67
N LEU A 69 10.92 -9.44 12.46
CA LEU A 69 9.93 -8.44 12.05
C LEU A 69 8.68 -8.48 12.91
N ARG A 70 8.20 -9.68 13.22
CA ARG A 70 7.04 -9.89 14.10
C ARG A 70 7.33 -9.40 15.52
N ALA A 71 8.51 -9.68 16.06
CA ALA A 71 8.93 -9.20 17.37
C ALA A 71 8.93 -7.66 17.41
N ALA A 72 9.54 -7.00 16.41
CA ALA A 72 9.58 -5.56 16.30
C ALA A 72 8.19 -4.91 16.15
N LEU A 73 7.26 -5.56 15.48
CA LEU A 73 5.87 -5.09 15.40
C LEU A 73 5.16 -5.23 16.76
N ARG A 74 5.33 -6.34 17.46
CA ARG A 74 4.67 -6.62 18.75
C ARG A 74 5.12 -5.71 19.86
N ASP A 75 6.42 -5.45 19.96
CA ASP A 75 6.98 -4.57 20.99
C ASP A 75 6.87 -3.08 20.62
N GLY A 76 6.45 -2.78 19.38
CA GLY A 76 6.28 -1.41 18.89
C GLY A 76 7.58 -0.71 18.54
N SER A 77 8.70 -1.43 18.38
CA SER A 77 9.99 -0.86 17.96
C SER A 77 10.10 -0.66 16.45
N PHE A 78 9.25 -1.32 15.65
CA PHE A 78 9.26 -1.18 14.20
C PHE A 78 9.08 0.29 13.77
N ARG A 79 10.00 0.77 12.94
CA ARG A 79 9.95 2.10 12.32
C ARG A 79 10.25 1.97 10.83
N PRO A 80 9.36 2.47 9.95
CA PRO A 80 9.65 2.51 8.51
C PRO A 80 10.90 3.34 8.22
N LEU A 81 11.69 2.89 7.27
CA LEU A 81 12.85 3.61 6.77
C LEU A 81 12.44 4.58 5.64
N PRO A 82 13.25 5.62 5.37
CA PRO A 82 13.04 6.46 4.19
C PRO A 82 13.04 5.63 2.91
N VAL A 83 12.18 5.97 1.95
CA VAL A 83 12.23 5.33 0.63
C VAL A 83 13.44 5.82 -0.16
N ARG A 84 14.09 4.94 -0.91
CA ARG A 84 15.19 5.29 -1.81
C ARG A 84 14.63 5.84 -3.12
N GLU A 85 14.84 7.12 -3.42
CA GLU A 85 14.44 7.72 -4.71
C GLU A 85 15.28 7.16 -5.86
N ARG A 86 14.61 6.84 -6.97
CA ARG A 86 15.22 6.56 -8.27
C ARG A 86 14.47 7.30 -9.37
N LYS A 87 15.21 7.92 -10.27
CA LYS A 87 14.66 8.62 -11.42
C LYS A 87 14.65 7.68 -12.62
N ILE A 88 13.48 7.48 -13.22
CA ILE A 88 13.32 6.68 -14.43
C ILE A 88 12.80 7.57 -15.57
N PRO A 89 13.38 7.46 -16.79
CA PRO A 89 12.84 8.18 -17.95
C PRO A 89 11.38 7.79 -18.20
N LYS A 90 10.52 8.77 -18.53
CA LYS A 90 9.18 8.46 -19.02
C LYS A 90 9.25 7.88 -20.45
N PRO A 91 8.42 6.89 -20.80
CA PRO A 91 8.30 6.43 -22.18
C PRO A 91 7.95 7.59 -23.12
N GLY A 92 8.41 7.51 -24.38
CA GLY A 92 8.06 8.49 -25.41
C GLY A 92 9.09 9.62 -25.65
N GLY A 93 10.30 9.53 -25.08
CA GLY A 93 11.41 10.45 -25.45
C GLY A 93 11.24 11.91 -25.05
N SER A 94 10.29 12.21 -24.13
CA SER A 94 9.94 13.59 -23.71
C SER A 94 11.00 14.27 -22.83
N GLY A 95 12.11 13.60 -22.49
CA GLY A 95 13.11 14.09 -21.53
C GLY A 95 12.58 14.18 -20.07
N LYS A 96 11.30 13.90 -19.85
CA LYS A 96 10.70 13.91 -18.52
C LYS A 96 11.07 12.65 -17.74
N VAL A 97 11.30 12.81 -16.44
CA VAL A 97 11.59 11.70 -15.52
C VAL A 97 10.41 11.44 -14.59
N ARG A 98 10.28 10.18 -14.17
CA ARG A 98 9.42 9.76 -13.07
C ARG A 98 10.30 9.45 -11.86
N LYS A 99 9.93 9.97 -10.71
CA LYS A 99 10.55 9.57 -9.44
C LYS A 99 9.87 8.30 -8.95
N LEU A 100 10.67 7.32 -8.56
CA LEU A 100 10.22 6.06 -7.99
C LEU A 100 10.78 5.96 -6.57
N GLY A 101 9.92 5.83 -5.57
CA GLY A 101 10.30 5.50 -4.21
C GLY A 101 10.42 3.99 -4.03
N ILE A 102 11.57 3.51 -3.55
CA ILE A 102 11.84 2.10 -3.29
C ILE A 102 11.92 1.91 -1.77
N PRO A 103 10.89 1.34 -1.13
CA PRO A 103 10.91 1.08 0.31
C PRO A 103 11.89 -0.05 0.65
N ALA A 104 12.35 -0.09 1.90
CA ALA A 104 13.11 -1.21 2.45
C ALA A 104 12.31 -2.53 2.39
N LEU A 105 13.00 -3.67 2.43
CA LEU A 105 12.32 -4.96 2.31
C LEU A 105 11.33 -5.20 3.45
N ALA A 106 11.72 -4.93 4.69
CA ALA A 106 10.85 -5.03 5.85
C ALA A 106 9.59 -4.15 5.71
N ASP A 107 9.76 -2.91 5.22
CA ASP A 107 8.66 -1.98 4.99
C ASP A 107 7.68 -2.51 3.96
N ARG A 108 8.16 -3.09 2.85
CA ARG A 108 7.31 -3.70 1.83
C ARG A 108 6.49 -4.86 2.38
N VAL A 109 7.09 -5.70 3.22
CA VAL A 109 6.39 -6.82 3.87
C VAL A 109 5.30 -6.31 4.81
N VAL A 110 5.62 -5.31 5.65
CA VAL A 110 4.62 -4.72 6.57
C VAL A 110 3.51 -3.99 5.81
N GLN A 111 3.82 -3.26 4.73
CA GLN A 111 2.82 -2.64 3.85
C GLN A 111 1.91 -3.69 3.20
N ALA A 112 2.48 -4.81 2.73
CA ALA A 112 1.71 -5.92 2.17
C ALA A 112 0.82 -6.58 3.23
N ALA A 113 1.28 -6.75 4.46
CA ALA A 113 0.50 -7.26 5.58
C ALA A 113 -0.65 -6.29 5.95
N LEU A 114 -0.37 -4.99 6.03
CA LEU A 114 -1.40 -3.96 6.21
C LEU A 114 -2.44 -4.01 5.10
N LYS A 115 -2.02 -4.11 3.85
CA LYS A 115 -2.93 -4.24 2.71
C LYS A 115 -3.83 -5.47 2.85
N LEU A 116 -3.27 -6.64 3.20
CA LEU A 116 -4.04 -7.87 3.41
C LEU A 116 -5.16 -7.70 4.45
N VAL A 117 -4.94 -6.87 5.47
CA VAL A 117 -5.89 -6.66 6.56
C VAL A 117 -6.88 -5.54 6.22
N LEU A 118 -6.42 -4.43 5.63
CA LEU A 118 -7.25 -3.25 5.40
C LEU A 118 -8.07 -3.34 4.11
N GLU A 119 -7.52 -3.93 3.04
CA GLU A 119 -8.19 -4.03 1.73
C GLU A 119 -9.63 -4.60 1.84
N PRO A 120 -9.89 -5.73 2.53
CA PRO A 120 -11.25 -6.26 2.63
C PRO A 120 -12.22 -5.37 3.41
N VAL A 121 -11.73 -4.51 4.28
CA VAL A 121 -12.57 -3.55 5.01
C VAL A 121 -13.00 -2.41 4.09
N PHE A 122 -12.04 -1.81 3.37
CA PHE A 122 -12.32 -0.70 2.47
C PHE A 122 -12.96 -1.11 1.14
N GLU A 123 -12.73 -2.36 0.71
CA GLU A 123 -13.38 -2.90 -0.50
C GLU A 123 -14.92 -2.86 -0.39
N ALA A 124 -15.45 -2.98 0.82
CA ALA A 124 -16.88 -2.88 1.08
C ALA A 124 -17.46 -1.47 0.86
N ASP A 125 -16.61 -0.44 0.87
CA ASP A 125 -17.01 0.97 0.76
C ASP A 125 -16.87 1.54 -0.67
N PHE A 126 -16.24 0.78 -1.58
CA PHE A 126 -16.06 1.26 -2.96
C PHE A 126 -17.35 1.17 -3.76
N GLU A 127 -17.62 2.24 -4.49
CA GLU A 127 -18.73 2.26 -5.45
C GLU A 127 -18.58 1.15 -6.53
N PRO A 128 -19.69 0.59 -7.01
CA PRO A 128 -19.65 -0.46 -8.04
C PRO A 128 -18.89 -0.05 -9.31
N VAL A 129 -18.93 1.24 -9.66
CA VAL A 129 -18.29 1.81 -10.86
C VAL A 129 -16.79 2.11 -10.67
N SER A 130 -16.23 1.87 -9.50
CA SER A 130 -14.78 2.00 -9.26
C SER A 130 -14.06 0.72 -9.67
N TYR A 131 -13.12 0.80 -10.61
CA TYR A 131 -12.42 -0.37 -11.18
C TYR A 131 -10.94 -0.43 -10.85
N GLY A 132 -10.27 0.71 -10.71
CA GLY A 132 -8.82 0.78 -10.57
C GLY A 132 -8.28 0.10 -9.30
N PHE A 133 -7.27 -0.77 -9.46
CA PHE A 133 -6.51 -1.40 -8.37
C PHE A 133 -7.33 -2.21 -7.35
N ARG A 134 -8.54 -2.61 -7.72
CA ARG A 134 -9.43 -3.43 -6.87
C ARG A 134 -9.33 -4.93 -7.20
N PRO A 135 -9.48 -5.81 -6.20
CA PRO A 135 -9.48 -7.25 -6.43
C PRO A 135 -10.65 -7.66 -7.35
N ARG A 136 -10.39 -8.57 -8.28
CA ARG A 136 -11.38 -9.12 -9.23
C ARG A 136 -12.04 -8.07 -10.15
N ARG A 137 -11.46 -6.87 -10.28
CA ARG A 137 -11.87 -5.85 -11.24
C ARG A 137 -10.84 -5.74 -12.35
N ARG A 138 -11.27 -5.73 -13.60
CA ARG A 138 -10.41 -5.70 -14.78
C ARG A 138 -10.71 -4.47 -15.63
N PRO A 139 -9.75 -3.94 -16.40
CA PRO A 139 -10.01 -2.86 -17.35
C PRO A 139 -11.13 -3.19 -18.35
N HIS A 140 -11.24 -4.45 -18.78
CA HIS A 140 -12.30 -4.90 -19.69
C HIS A 140 -13.70 -4.75 -19.07
N ASP A 141 -13.85 -4.93 -17.77
CA ASP A 141 -15.12 -4.76 -17.08
C ASP A 141 -15.55 -3.29 -17.10
N ALA A 142 -14.61 -2.35 -16.92
CA ALA A 142 -14.87 -0.91 -17.05
C ALA A 142 -15.26 -0.53 -18.48
N ILE A 143 -14.55 -1.07 -19.50
CA ILE A 143 -14.88 -0.83 -20.92
C ILE A 143 -16.27 -1.35 -21.25
N ALA A 144 -16.63 -2.54 -20.75
CA ALA A 144 -17.96 -3.11 -20.95
C ALA A 144 -19.08 -2.23 -20.37
N GLU A 145 -18.83 -1.63 -19.20
CA GLU A 145 -19.80 -0.70 -18.58
C GLU A 145 -19.93 0.60 -19.38
N ILE A 146 -18.82 1.18 -19.84
CA ILE A 146 -18.83 2.36 -20.72
C ILE A 146 -19.63 2.06 -22.00
N HIS A 147 -19.38 0.91 -22.62
CA HIS A 147 -20.13 0.48 -23.80
C HIS A 147 -21.64 0.35 -23.51
N HIS A 148 -21.98 -0.24 -22.35
CA HIS A 148 -23.37 -0.39 -21.93
C HIS A 148 -24.09 0.98 -21.82
N PHE A 149 -23.46 1.98 -21.20
CA PHE A 149 -24.01 3.33 -21.13
C PHE A 149 -24.12 3.99 -22.51
N GLY A 150 -23.10 3.83 -23.36
CA GLY A 150 -23.09 4.35 -24.73
C GLY A 150 -24.25 3.82 -25.58
N THR A 151 -24.59 2.52 -25.47
CA THR A 151 -25.72 1.91 -26.15
C THR A 151 -27.07 2.36 -25.65
N ARG A 152 -27.14 2.88 -24.42
CA ARG A 152 -28.34 3.47 -23.81
C ARG A 152 -28.54 4.96 -24.10
N GLY A 153 -27.69 5.53 -24.98
CA GLY A 153 -27.86 6.92 -25.44
C GLY A 153 -27.05 7.96 -24.66
N TYR A 154 -26.27 7.57 -23.66
CA TYR A 154 -25.32 8.49 -23.02
C TYR A 154 -24.16 8.79 -23.98
N ARG A 155 -24.10 10.02 -24.51
CA ARG A 155 -23.14 10.41 -25.57
C ARG A 155 -22.08 11.41 -25.09
N TRP A 156 -22.24 11.94 -23.91
CA TRP A 156 -21.29 12.88 -23.33
C TRP A 156 -20.38 12.18 -22.35
N VAL A 157 -19.08 12.40 -22.48
CA VAL A 157 -18.05 11.82 -21.61
C VAL A 157 -17.30 12.97 -20.98
N LEU A 158 -17.19 12.99 -19.65
CA LEU A 158 -16.25 13.81 -18.91
C LEU A 158 -15.00 12.98 -18.66
N ASP A 159 -13.88 13.41 -19.26
CA ASP A 159 -12.55 12.84 -19.00
C ASP A 159 -11.80 13.79 -18.06
N ALA A 160 -11.48 13.31 -16.87
CA ALA A 160 -10.80 14.10 -15.84
C ALA A 160 -9.72 13.26 -15.16
N ASP A 161 -8.58 13.91 -14.87
CA ASP A 161 -7.46 13.31 -14.14
C ASP A 161 -7.05 14.21 -12.98
N ILE A 162 -6.51 13.61 -11.92
CA ILE A 162 -6.04 14.33 -10.74
C ILE A 162 -4.54 14.55 -10.86
N GLU A 163 -4.13 15.80 -10.98
CA GLU A 163 -2.72 16.16 -11.09
C GLU A 163 -1.94 15.79 -9.82
N ALA A 164 -0.87 15.01 -9.98
CA ALA A 164 0.04 14.63 -8.90
C ALA A 164 -0.70 14.13 -7.64
N ALA A 165 -1.71 13.25 -7.82
CA ALA A 165 -2.60 12.81 -6.75
C ALA A 165 -1.84 12.33 -5.51
N PHE A 166 -0.82 11.47 -5.69
CA PHE A 166 -0.05 10.94 -4.58
C PHE A 166 0.88 11.96 -3.92
N ASP A 167 1.40 12.93 -4.68
CA ASP A 167 2.29 13.98 -4.15
C ASP A 167 1.53 15.01 -3.32
N ASN A 168 0.23 15.22 -3.62
CA ASN A 168 -0.61 16.24 -3.01
C ASN A 168 -1.54 15.70 -1.91
N LEU A 169 -1.49 14.41 -1.57
CA LEU A 169 -2.32 13.83 -0.53
C LEU A 169 -2.02 14.43 0.84
N SER A 170 -3.03 15.03 1.48
CA SER A 170 -2.91 15.47 2.87
C SER A 170 -2.88 14.27 3.82
N HIS A 171 -1.84 14.16 4.65
CA HIS A 171 -1.71 13.08 5.64
C HIS A 171 -2.89 13.07 6.63
N SER A 172 -3.39 14.24 7.04
CA SER A 172 -4.56 14.34 7.92
C SER A 172 -5.80 13.78 7.25
N PHE A 173 -6.04 14.16 5.98
CA PHE A 173 -7.18 13.66 5.22
C PHE A 173 -7.15 12.14 5.05
N VAL A 174 -5.99 11.56 4.68
CA VAL A 174 -5.82 10.10 4.56
C VAL A 174 -6.12 9.43 5.90
N LEU A 175 -5.52 9.93 7.00
CA LEU A 175 -5.74 9.36 8.33
C LEU A 175 -7.19 9.47 8.78
N ASP A 176 -7.91 10.53 8.43
CA ASP A 176 -9.32 10.68 8.75
C ASP A 176 -10.19 9.69 7.97
N ARG A 177 -9.87 9.43 6.69
CA ARG A 177 -10.53 8.36 5.93
C ARG A 177 -10.26 6.98 6.51
N VAL A 178 -9.01 6.72 6.94
CA VAL A 178 -8.69 5.44 7.61
C VAL A 178 -9.44 5.35 8.95
N ARG A 179 -9.51 6.41 9.75
CA ARG A 179 -10.24 6.45 11.03
C ARG A 179 -11.74 6.21 10.88
N ALA A 180 -12.31 6.49 9.73
CA ALA A 180 -13.73 6.21 9.48
C ALA A 180 -14.07 4.73 9.67
N ARG A 181 -13.13 3.82 9.34
CA ARG A 181 -13.31 2.37 9.45
C ARG A 181 -12.40 1.70 10.49
N VAL A 182 -11.30 2.34 10.88
CA VAL A 182 -10.28 1.77 11.78
C VAL A 182 -10.21 2.57 13.07
N LYS A 183 -10.44 1.90 14.20
CA LYS A 183 -10.30 2.45 15.56
C LYS A 183 -8.97 2.00 16.21
N ASP A 184 -8.33 0.96 15.70
CA ASP A 184 -7.06 0.44 16.22
C ASP A 184 -5.95 1.49 16.09
N LYS A 185 -5.54 2.04 17.26
CA LYS A 185 -4.52 3.09 17.33
C LYS A 185 -3.15 2.63 16.83
N ARG A 186 -2.84 1.33 16.93
CA ARG A 186 -1.56 0.74 16.47
C ARG A 186 -1.50 0.75 14.95
N VAL A 187 -2.60 0.37 14.28
CA VAL A 187 -2.72 0.45 12.81
C VAL A 187 -2.63 1.90 12.34
N LEU A 188 -3.34 2.83 13.00
CA LEU A 188 -3.29 4.25 12.66
C LEU A 188 -1.88 4.84 12.84
N ALA A 189 -1.17 4.45 13.90
CA ALA A 189 0.21 4.86 14.15
C ALA A 189 1.15 4.33 13.05
N LEU A 190 0.96 3.08 12.62
CA LEU A 190 1.76 2.46 11.58
C LEU A 190 1.53 3.13 10.20
N VAL A 191 0.27 3.38 9.83
CA VAL A 191 -0.06 4.13 8.60
C VAL A 191 0.58 5.53 8.65
N LYS A 192 0.47 6.24 9.77
CA LYS A 192 1.10 7.55 9.96
C LYS A 192 2.62 7.48 9.84
N ALA A 193 3.26 6.42 10.37
CA ALA A 193 4.69 6.23 10.29
C ALA A 193 5.14 6.06 8.84
N PHE A 194 4.44 5.28 8.03
CA PHE A 194 4.72 5.13 6.60
C PHE A 194 4.57 6.45 5.83
N LEU A 195 3.51 7.21 6.08
CA LEU A 195 3.32 8.52 5.45
C LEU A 195 4.46 9.52 5.77
N LYS A 196 5.13 9.35 6.92
CA LYS A 196 6.21 10.21 7.42
C LYS A 196 7.60 9.60 7.26
N ALA A 197 7.74 8.47 6.60
CA ALA A 197 9.02 7.77 6.48
C ALA A 197 10.11 8.60 5.78
N GLY A 198 9.71 9.53 4.92
CA GLY A 198 10.63 10.40 4.19
C GLY A 198 11.24 9.73 2.96
N VAL A 199 12.08 10.49 2.28
CA VAL A 199 12.72 10.10 1.02
C VAL A 199 14.21 10.34 1.11
N LEU A 200 15.03 9.33 0.77
CA LEU A 200 16.45 9.49 0.53
C LEU A 200 16.68 9.69 -0.97
N THR A 201 17.13 10.88 -1.35
CA THR A 201 17.37 11.23 -2.76
C THR A 201 18.60 10.51 -3.32
N GLU A 202 18.74 10.49 -4.66
CA GLU A 202 19.95 9.95 -5.31
C GLU A 202 21.23 10.70 -4.93
N LEU A 203 21.13 11.94 -4.45
CA LEU A 203 22.25 12.76 -3.96
C LEU A 203 22.59 12.50 -2.49
N GLY A 204 21.87 11.58 -1.82
CA GLY A 204 22.08 11.26 -0.41
C GLY A 204 21.38 12.22 0.56
N GLU A 205 20.57 13.15 0.08
CA GLU A 205 19.78 14.05 0.93
C GLU A 205 18.54 13.33 1.46
N GLN A 206 18.30 13.44 2.77
CA GLN A 206 17.06 12.97 3.37
C GLN A 206 16.04 14.10 3.40
N ARG A 207 14.84 13.84 2.85
CA ARG A 207 13.72 14.76 2.85
C ARG A 207 12.56 14.19 3.65
N ASN A 208 12.01 15.00 4.54
CA ASN A 208 10.78 14.63 5.27
C ASN A 208 9.55 14.78 4.37
N THR A 209 8.59 13.88 4.50
CA THR A 209 7.28 13.97 3.85
C THR A 209 6.27 14.63 4.79
N HIS A 210 5.76 15.79 4.42
CA HIS A 210 4.68 16.50 5.12
C HIS A 210 3.34 16.36 4.42
N THR A 211 3.40 16.13 3.12
CA THR A 211 2.27 15.82 2.22
C THR A 211 2.71 14.72 1.27
N GLY A 212 1.76 14.05 0.66
CA GLY A 212 2.00 12.98 -0.29
C GLY A 212 2.42 11.66 0.35
N THR A 213 2.65 10.68 -0.49
CA THR A 213 3.23 9.39 -0.10
C THR A 213 4.69 9.36 -0.51
N PRO A 214 5.60 8.91 0.38
CA PRO A 214 7.00 8.79 0.04
C PRO A 214 7.27 7.76 -1.05
#